data_21d7dcb70d94818d2eabfd9d7a56caee
#
_entry.id   21d7dcb70d94818d2eabfd9d7a56caee
#
_cell.length_a   1.000
_cell.length_b   1.000
_cell.length_c   1.000
_cell.angle_alpha   90.00
_cell.angle_beta   90.00
_cell.angle_gamma   90.00
#
_symmetry.space_group_name_H-M   'P 1'
#
loop_
_entity.id
_entity.type
_entity.pdbx_description
1 polymer ?
#
loop_
_entity_poly.entity_id
_entity_poly.type
_entity_poly.pdbx_seq_one_letter_code
_entity_poly.pdbx_strand_id
1 'polypeptide(L)'
;MPFGNNCFSLKNKKAINFGCEFFSKNNISIYKRDFQDLIFNETLNKDDFVYLDSPYSITTATYNESYKWGFNDDNRLFMVCKELDKSNIKFGMSNVIINKGLENKNLIDFVLRMILRYIVLIIFNIMLVVRKTTNNKKYIFAIMK
;
A
#
# COMPACT_ATOMS: atom_id res chain seq x y z
N MET A 1 -10.21 -21.62 -20.53
CA MET A 1 -9.43 -21.72 -19.28
C MET A 1 -9.75 -23.06 -18.63
N PRO A 2 -8.77 -23.89 -18.28
CA PRO A 2 -9.04 -25.08 -17.48
C PRO A 2 -9.49 -24.62 -16.10
N PHE A 3 -10.67 -25.04 -15.69
CA PHE A 3 -11.15 -24.87 -14.33
C PHE A 3 -10.18 -25.61 -13.39
N GLY A 4 -9.47 -24.88 -12.54
CA GLY A 4 -8.62 -25.51 -11.53
C GLY A 4 -9.46 -26.35 -10.58
N ASN A 5 -9.01 -27.53 -10.22
CA ASN A 5 -9.67 -28.53 -9.37
C ASN A 5 -10.03 -28.03 -7.95
N ASN A 6 -9.82 -26.76 -7.62
CA ASN A 6 -9.99 -26.18 -6.28
C ASN A 6 -11.08 -25.11 -6.17
N CYS A 7 -11.97 -24.97 -7.16
CA CYS A 7 -12.90 -23.84 -7.21
C CYS A 7 -13.90 -23.75 -6.07
N PHE A 8 -14.27 -24.83 -5.38
CA PHE A 8 -15.32 -24.80 -4.34
C PHE A 8 -15.08 -25.79 -3.20
N SER A 9 -13.92 -25.69 -2.56
CA SER A 9 -13.69 -26.47 -1.34
C SER A 9 -14.51 -25.93 -0.17
N LEU A 10 -14.84 -26.76 0.81
CA LEU A 10 -15.47 -26.32 2.08
C LEU A 10 -14.68 -25.22 2.78
N LYS A 11 -13.36 -25.22 2.62
CA LYS A 11 -12.45 -24.17 3.12
C LYS A 11 -12.75 -22.83 2.44
N ASN A 12 -12.91 -22.83 1.10
CA ASN A 12 -13.20 -21.60 0.35
C ASN A 12 -14.61 -21.07 0.69
N LYS A 13 -15.60 -21.95 0.85
CA LYS A 13 -16.95 -21.57 1.28
C LYS A 13 -16.94 -20.90 2.66
N LYS A 14 -16.19 -21.45 3.62
CA LYS A 14 -16.02 -20.84 4.95
C LYS A 14 -15.34 -19.48 4.86
N ALA A 15 -14.29 -19.33 4.05
CA ALA A 15 -13.60 -18.06 3.86
C ALA A 15 -14.50 -16.99 3.22
N ILE A 16 -15.32 -17.36 2.24
CA ILE A 16 -16.28 -16.46 1.60
C ILE A 16 -17.35 -16.02 2.62
N ASN A 17 -17.93 -16.95 3.38
CA ASN A 17 -18.93 -16.62 4.40
C ASN A 17 -18.35 -15.69 5.48
N PHE A 18 -17.13 -15.94 5.94
CA PHE A 18 -16.43 -15.06 6.87
C PHE A 18 -16.21 -13.67 6.27
N GLY A 19 -15.78 -13.58 5.00
CA GLY A 19 -15.66 -12.31 4.29
C GLY A 19 -16.98 -11.55 4.20
N CYS A 20 -18.07 -12.22 3.81
CA CYS A 20 -19.40 -11.61 3.75
C CYS A 20 -19.85 -11.09 5.13
N GLU A 21 -19.65 -11.87 6.18
CA GLU A 21 -19.98 -11.48 7.54
C GLU A 21 -19.12 -10.30 8.02
N PHE A 22 -17.81 -10.30 7.72
CA PHE A 22 -16.93 -9.21 8.02
C PHE A 22 -17.36 -7.91 7.33
N PHE A 23 -17.65 -7.95 6.02
CA PHE A 23 -18.09 -6.78 5.25
C PHE A 23 -19.46 -6.25 5.73
N SER A 24 -20.37 -7.12 6.18
CA SER A 24 -21.67 -6.70 6.67
C SER A 24 -21.64 -6.05 8.06
N LYS A 25 -20.65 -6.40 8.88
CA LYS A 25 -20.49 -5.90 10.26
C LYS A 25 -19.60 -4.67 10.40
N ASN A 26 -18.83 -4.34 9.36
CA ASN A 26 -17.88 -3.24 9.41
C ASN A 26 -18.26 -2.15 8.40
N ASN A 27 -17.96 -0.91 8.73
CA ASN A 27 -18.15 0.21 7.82
C ASN A 27 -17.01 0.23 6.80
N ILE A 28 -17.24 -0.37 5.61
CA ILE A 28 -16.26 -0.54 4.54
C ILE A 28 -16.76 0.18 3.31
N SER A 29 -15.93 1.07 2.76
CA SER A 29 -16.17 1.75 1.49
C SER A 29 -15.22 1.22 0.43
N ILE A 30 -15.75 0.90 -0.75
CA ILE A 30 -14.98 0.38 -1.89
C ILE A 30 -15.10 1.37 -3.03
N TYR A 31 -13.96 1.84 -3.53
CA TYR A 31 -13.91 2.81 -4.62
C TYR A 31 -13.15 2.24 -5.83
N LYS A 32 -13.65 2.51 -7.04
CA LYS A 32 -12.94 2.29 -8.29
C LYS A 32 -12.41 3.65 -8.78
N ARG A 33 -11.27 4.09 -8.25
CA ARG A 33 -10.65 5.37 -8.57
C ARG A 33 -9.15 5.21 -8.77
N ASP A 34 -8.52 6.21 -9.38
CA ASP A 34 -7.07 6.34 -9.34
C ASP A 34 -6.60 6.50 -7.88
N PHE A 35 -5.53 5.84 -7.53
CA PHE A 35 -5.04 5.80 -6.14
C PHE A 35 -4.58 7.17 -5.65
N GLN A 36 -3.97 7.97 -6.52
CA GLN A 36 -3.49 9.30 -6.19
C GLN A 36 -4.67 10.25 -5.95
N ASP A 37 -5.69 10.19 -6.82
CA ASP A 37 -6.91 10.97 -6.65
C ASP A 37 -7.67 10.57 -5.38
N LEU A 38 -7.72 9.26 -5.08
CA LEU A 38 -8.35 8.78 -3.87
C LEU A 38 -7.65 9.34 -2.61
N ILE A 39 -6.33 9.18 -2.52
CA ILE A 39 -5.57 9.58 -1.34
C ILE A 39 -5.58 11.10 -1.14
N PHE A 40 -5.48 11.89 -2.21
CA PHE A 40 -5.44 13.35 -2.10
C PHE A 40 -6.80 13.99 -1.84
N ASN A 41 -7.90 13.30 -2.16
CA ASN A 41 -9.25 13.80 -1.92
C ASN A 41 -9.90 13.25 -0.64
N GLU A 42 -9.28 12.25 0.03
CA GLU A 42 -9.76 11.76 1.32
C GLU A 42 -9.25 12.61 2.47
N THR A 43 -10.10 12.82 3.45
CA THR A 43 -9.70 13.48 4.70
C THR A 43 -9.03 12.47 5.61
N LEU A 44 -7.71 12.41 5.53
CA LEU A 44 -6.88 11.54 6.34
C LEU A 44 -6.34 12.29 7.56
N ASN A 45 -6.18 11.57 8.66
CA ASN A 45 -5.61 12.09 9.89
C ASN A 45 -4.46 11.18 10.40
N LYS A 46 -3.69 11.66 11.36
CA LYS A 46 -2.49 10.97 11.88
C LYS A 46 -2.76 9.63 12.58
N ASP A 47 -4.02 9.31 12.88
CA ASP A 47 -4.42 8.04 13.48
C ASP A 47 -4.80 7.01 12.41
N ASP A 48 -4.95 7.43 11.15
CA ASP A 48 -5.23 6.57 10.02
C ASP A 48 -3.97 5.81 9.57
N PHE A 49 -4.19 4.71 8.85
CA PHE A 49 -3.14 3.92 8.23
C PHE A 49 -3.52 3.62 6.78
N VAL A 50 -2.62 3.93 5.86
CA VAL A 50 -2.78 3.67 4.43
C VAL A 50 -1.90 2.49 4.02
N TYR A 51 -2.48 1.45 3.40
CA TYR A 51 -1.70 0.36 2.83
C TYR A 51 -1.74 0.42 1.30
N LEU A 52 -0.56 0.46 0.68
CA LEU A 52 -0.36 0.62 -0.75
C LEU A 52 0.13 -0.70 -1.35
N ASP A 53 -0.75 -1.40 -2.08
CA ASP A 53 -0.43 -2.65 -2.77
C ASP A 53 -0.55 -2.45 -4.29
N SER A 54 0.51 -1.88 -4.86
CA SER A 54 0.61 -1.56 -6.28
C SER A 54 1.05 -2.76 -7.12
N PRO A 55 0.76 -2.77 -8.42
CA PRO A 55 1.50 -3.63 -9.35
C PRO A 55 3.01 -3.34 -9.28
N TYR A 56 3.83 -4.34 -9.57
CA TYR A 56 5.29 -4.20 -9.47
C TYR A 56 5.89 -3.98 -10.86
N SER A 57 6.62 -2.89 -11.05
CA SER A 57 7.16 -2.45 -12.34
C SER A 57 8.13 -3.47 -12.98
N ILE A 58 8.81 -4.28 -12.16
CA ILE A 58 9.76 -5.30 -12.62
C ILE A 58 9.17 -6.72 -12.72
N THR A 59 7.84 -6.87 -12.57
CA THR A 59 7.16 -8.15 -12.70
C THR A 59 6.17 -8.12 -13.85
N THR A 60 6.01 -9.25 -14.54
CA THR A 60 4.93 -9.46 -15.51
C THR A 60 3.77 -10.14 -14.80
N ALA A 61 2.76 -9.38 -14.43
CA ALA A 61 1.52 -9.95 -13.92
C ALA A 61 0.66 -10.44 -15.08
N THR A 62 0.35 -11.74 -15.11
CA THR A 62 -0.41 -12.41 -16.19
C THR A 62 -1.86 -11.95 -16.31
N TYR A 63 -2.38 -11.15 -15.38
CA TYR A 63 -3.75 -10.65 -15.36
C TYR A 63 -3.87 -9.15 -15.68
N ASN A 64 -2.78 -8.49 -16.09
CA ASN A 64 -2.75 -7.04 -16.36
C ASN A 64 -2.34 -6.75 -17.82
N GLU A 65 -2.98 -7.42 -18.78
CA GLU A 65 -2.67 -7.26 -20.22
C GLU A 65 -3.04 -5.88 -20.78
N SER A 66 -3.98 -5.16 -20.12
CA SER A 66 -4.50 -3.87 -20.62
C SER A 66 -3.78 -2.63 -20.09
N TYR A 67 -3.09 -2.72 -18.97
CA TYR A 67 -2.33 -1.61 -18.38
C TYR A 67 -0.98 -2.09 -17.84
N LYS A 68 0.08 -1.56 -18.37
CA LYS A 68 1.44 -1.89 -17.90
C LYS A 68 1.90 -0.83 -16.91
N TRP A 69 1.93 -1.21 -15.64
CA TRP A 69 2.54 -0.40 -14.59
C TRP A 69 4.02 -0.16 -14.89
N GLY A 70 4.47 1.09 -14.86
CA GLY A 70 5.81 1.48 -15.26
C GLY A 70 6.46 2.49 -14.33
N PHE A 71 7.60 2.99 -14.76
CA PHE A 71 8.40 3.96 -14.03
C PHE A 71 7.62 5.21 -13.59
N ASN A 72 6.75 5.73 -14.45
CA ASN A 72 5.93 6.89 -14.12
C ASN A 72 4.94 6.60 -13.00
N ASP A 73 4.37 5.40 -12.97
CA ASP A 73 3.43 4.99 -11.93
C ASP A 73 4.14 4.77 -10.60
N ASP A 74 5.35 4.20 -10.61
CA ASP A 74 6.20 4.12 -9.43
C ASP A 74 6.48 5.52 -8.86
N ASN A 75 6.80 6.50 -9.72
CA ASN A 75 7.05 7.87 -9.29
C ASN A 75 5.81 8.52 -8.67
N ARG A 76 4.63 8.30 -9.23
CA ARG A 76 3.36 8.76 -8.65
C ARG A 76 3.11 8.11 -7.29
N LEU A 77 3.37 6.81 -7.16
CA LEU A 77 3.25 6.08 -5.90
C LEU A 77 4.21 6.64 -4.84
N PHE A 78 5.46 6.88 -5.19
CA PHE A 78 6.44 7.45 -4.27
C PHE A 78 6.12 8.89 -3.89
N MET A 79 5.47 9.64 -4.78
CA MET A 79 4.95 10.97 -4.45
C MET A 79 3.86 10.87 -3.37
N VAL A 80 2.90 9.94 -3.52
CA VAL A 80 1.88 9.69 -2.50
C VAL A 80 2.52 9.32 -1.17
N CYS A 81 3.50 8.41 -1.14
CA CYS A 81 4.22 8.06 0.08
C CYS A 81 4.88 9.28 0.76
N LYS A 82 5.49 10.17 -0.02
CA LYS A 82 6.11 11.40 0.50
C LYS A 82 5.09 12.37 1.11
N GLU A 83 3.93 12.50 0.48
CA GLU A 83 2.87 13.38 1.01
C GLU A 83 2.23 12.80 2.28
N LEU A 84 2.02 11.48 2.34
CA LEU A 84 1.57 10.81 3.56
C LEU A 84 2.58 11.02 4.71
N ASP A 85 3.89 10.87 4.43
CA ASP A 85 4.95 11.11 5.40
C ASP A 85 4.98 12.56 5.90
N LYS A 86 4.90 13.55 4.99
CA LYS A 86 4.82 14.98 5.36
C LYS A 86 3.62 15.30 6.24
N SER A 87 2.50 14.63 5.99
CA SER A 87 1.26 14.80 6.74
C SER A 87 1.23 14.00 8.04
N ASN A 88 2.31 13.29 8.41
CA ASN A 88 2.41 12.39 9.55
C ASN A 88 1.35 11.28 9.53
N ILE A 89 0.93 10.83 8.35
CA ILE A 89 0.01 9.72 8.17
C ILE A 89 0.84 8.45 8.03
N LYS A 90 0.50 7.44 8.82
CA LYS A 90 1.20 6.15 8.78
C LYS A 90 0.81 5.39 7.52
N PHE A 91 1.80 4.80 6.85
CA PHE A 91 1.54 3.98 5.69
C PHE A 91 2.47 2.76 5.63
N GLY A 92 2.05 1.76 4.87
CA GLY A 92 2.85 0.61 4.47
C GLY A 92 2.74 0.41 2.97
N MET A 93 3.77 -0.14 2.35
CA MET A 93 3.80 -0.42 0.93
C MET A 93 4.40 -1.81 0.68
N SER A 94 3.73 -2.62 -0.14
CA SER A 94 4.33 -3.84 -0.70
C SER A 94 4.92 -3.54 -2.07
N ASN A 95 6.13 -4.04 -2.33
CA ASN A 95 6.76 -3.96 -3.64
C ASN A 95 7.90 -4.98 -3.73
N VAL A 96 8.48 -5.17 -4.94
CA VAL A 96 9.55 -6.13 -5.21
C VAL A 96 10.82 -5.41 -5.60
N ILE A 97 11.91 -5.65 -4.84
CA ILE A 97 13.22 -5.05 -5.07
C ILE A 97 13.97 -5.79 -6.19
N ILE A 98 13.91 -7.12 -6.22
CA ILE A 98 14.59 -7.96 -7.23
C ILE A 98 13.64 -9.02 -7.73
N ASN A 99 13.54 -9.18 -9.05
CA ASN A 99 12.78 -10.24 -9.70
C ASN A 99 13.55 -10.81 -10.89
N LYS A 100 13.87 -12.09 -10.86
CA LYS A 100 14.61 -12.81 -11.93
C LYS A 100 15.88 -12.07 -12.40
N GLY A 101 16.62 -11.50 -11.45
CA GLY A 101 17.85 -10.75 -11.72
C GLY A 101 17.65 -9.29 -12.15
N LEU A 102 16.41 -8.81 -12.29
CA LEU A 102 16.11 -7.39 -12.51
C LEU A 102 15.94 -6.68 -11.19
N GLU A 103 16.65 -5.58 -11.02
CA GLU A 103 16.56 -4.71 -9.85
C GLU A 103 15.60 -3.55 -10.09
N ASN A 104 14.74 -3.27 -9.12
CA ASN A 104 13.93 -2.06 -9.10
C ASN A 104 14.76 -0.89 -8.51
N LYS A 105 15.64 -0.33 -9.34
CA LYS A 105 16.52 0.77 -8.92
C LYS A 105 15.75 1.98 -8.40
N ASN A 106 14.61 2.28 -9.02
CA ASN A 106 13.76 3.39 -8.61
C ASN A 106 13.21 3.21 -7.18
N LEU A 107 12.77 1.99 -6.86
CA LEU A 107 12.33 1.63 -5.51
C LEU A 107 13.49 1.69 -4.52
N ILE A 108 14.66 1.16 -4.88
CA ILE A 108 15.86 1.17 -4.03
C ILE A 108 16.23 2.61 -3.68
N ASP A 109 16.33 3.48 -4.68
CA ASP A 109 16.65 4.91 -4.48
C ASP A 109 15.61 5.61 -3.60
N PHE A 110 14.32 5.32 -3.82
CA PHE A 110 13.25 5.87 -2.99
C PHE A 110 13.40 5.44 -1.53
N VAL A 111 13.56 4.13 -1.27
CA VAL A 111 13.70 3.58 0.09
C VAL A 111 14.93 4.15 0.80
N LEU A 112 16.07 4.21 0.11
CA LEU A 112 17.29 4.80 0.68
C LEU A 112 17.10 6.26 1.08
N ARG A 113 16.45 7.07 0.24
CA ARG A 113 16.14 8.48 0.56
C ARG A 113 15.19 8.62 1.75
N MET A 114 14.19 7.75 1.86
CA MET A 114 13.28 7.72 3.01
C MET A 114 14.04 7.35 4.29
N ILE A 115 14.85 6.28 4.27
CA ILE A 115 15.67 5.84 5.41
C ILE A 115 16.64 6.95 5.85
N LEU A 116 17.35 7.57 4.92
CA LEU A 116 18.28 8.66 5.22
C LEU A 116 17.57 9.84 5.89
N ARG A 117 16.36 10.19 5.44
CA ARG A 117 15.55 11.23 6.07
C ARG A 117 15.23 10.88 7.53
N TYR A 118 14.81 9.63 7.80
CA TYR A 118 14.53 9.17 9.16
C TYR A 118 15.78 9.11 10.04
N ILE A 119 16.92 8.67 9.49
CA ILE A 119 18.20 8.67 10.22
C ILE A 119 18.56 10.11 10.59
N VAL A 120 18.47 11.05 9.67
CA VAL A 120 18.75 12.47 9.94
C VAL A 120 17.78 13.00 11.01
N LEU A 121 16.47 12.70 10.90
CA LEU A 121 15.48 13.08 11.91
C LEU A 121 15.76 12.43 13.27
N ILE A 122 16.21 11.17 13.31
CA ILE A 122 16.60 10.49 14.56
C ILE A 122 17.83 11.15 15.15
N ILE A 123 18.83 11.46 14.36
CA ILE A 123 20.05 12.15 14.84
C ILE A 123 19.70 13.54 15.39
N PHE A 124 18.81 14.28 14.75
CA PHE A 124 18.30 15.55 15.25
C PHE A 124 17.36 15.41 16.45
N ASN A 125 16.58 14.32 16.55
CA ASN A 125 15.60 14.07 17.61
C ASN A 125 16.11 13.24 18.79
N ILE A 126 17.32 12.69 18.73
CA ILE A 126 18.02 12.21 19.95
C ILE A 126 18.24 13.36 20.94
N MET A 127 18.06 14.60 20.51
CA MET A 127 17.98 15.76 21.40
C MET A 127 16.56 16.10 21.89
N LEU A 128 15.48 15.42 21.47
CA LEU A 128 14.11 15.75 21.89
C LEU A 128 13.17 14.54 21.98
N VAL A 129 13.18 13.93 23.16
CA VAL A 129 12.10 13.22 23.92
C VAL A 129 10.85 12.66 23.21
N VAL A 130 10.64 11.37 23.43
CA VAL A 130 9.46 10.48 23.26
C VAL A 130 8.12 11.08 23.72
N ARG A 131 7.03 10.90 22.96
CA ARG A 131 5.64 10.95 23.44
C ARG A 131 4.72 9.86 22.88
N LYS A 132 3.83 9.37 23.76
CA LYS A 132 2.89 8.25 23.71
C LYS A 132 1.68 8.44 22.76
N THR A 133 1.14 7.30 22.30
CA THR A 133 -0.07 7.10 21.47
C THR A 133 -1.33 6.88 22.27
N THR A 134 -2.50 7.27 21.75
CA THR A 134 -3.84 6.81 22.16
C THR A 134 -4.68 6.41 20.94
N ASN A 135 -5.61 5.49 21.18
CA ASN A 135 -6.31 4.65 20.21
C ASN A 135 -7.46 5.34 19.46
N ASN A 136 -7.45 5.25 18.14
CA ASN A 136 -8.59 4.99 17.23
C ASN A 136 -8.02 4.87 15.81
N LYS A 137 -8.12 3.69 15.21
CA LYS A 137 -7.46 3.38 13.93
C LYS A 137 -8.50 3.16 12.83
N LYS A 138 -8.45 3.97 11.77
CA LYS A 138 -9.11 3.70 10.49
C LYS A 138 -8.09 3.03 9.55
N TYR A 139 -8.45 1.93 8.91
CA TYR A 139 -7.61 1.26 7.93
C TYR A 139 -8.20 1.47 6.54
N ILE A 140 -7.41 2.03 5.63
CA ILE A 140 -7.78 2.20 4.22
C ILE A 140 -6.90 1.27 3.40
N PHE A 141 -7.52 0.32 2.70
CA PHE A 141 -6.86 -0.56 1.75
C PHE A 141 -7.16 -0.05 0.35
N ALA A 142 -6.16 0.51 -0.33
CA ALA A 142 -6.26 0.87 -1.73
C ALA A 142 -5.74 -0.30 -2.58
N ILE A 143 -6.66 -1.03 -3.24
CA ILE A 143 -6.31 -2.03 -4.24
C ILE A 143 -6.14 -1.30 -5.57
N MET A 144 -4.90 -1.20 -6.03
CA MET A 144 -4.55 -0.59 -7.31
C MET A 144 -4.62 -1.65 -8.40
N LYS A 145 -5.36 -1.35 -9.48
CA LYS A 145 -5.42 -2.20 -10.68
C LYS A 145 -4.40 -1.76 -11.70
#